data_b1a6a2c4a5102650ebd7762e461bb45a
#
_entry.id   b1a6a2c4a5102650ebd7762e461bb45a
#
_cell.length_a   1.000
_cell.length_b   1.000
_cell.length_c   1.000
_cell.angle_alpha   90.00
_cell.angle_beta   90.00
_cell.angle_gamma   90.00
#
_symmetry.space_group_name_H-M   'P 1'
#
loop_
_entity.id
_entity.type
_entity.pdbx_description
1 polymer ?
#
loop_
_entity_poly.entity_id
_entity_poly.type
_entity_poly.pdbx_seq_one_letter_code
_entity_poly.pdbx_strand_id
1 'polypeptide(L)'
;MKPLVVVFVWILAATPITAQEQIESEPFVSPFSMEEMAGKQLVFETDNGQIAIDLLPDLAPNHVGLIMKLVGEGAFDGTIFHRMVQHGIVQGGDPITADAGRVSEYGSGGLGLVEAEITDASHQQGTVSSVLVPGDFSSGGSQFLICVVAQPGLDGQHSIWGQVVDGTDVVTKISETPVDADGRATERVVIRSAFVRDKPPPEVLPFSTESVRDLSAYRVEFSTSLGLIAIDFYPDLAPNHVRNFLRLVDSGVYDGMAFHRVVPGFVIQSGHLPTRREPLTDRQQRFIQNLEPEFNATEHVRGIVSMARLDDPASATTSFFICTGRSEELDGAYTAFGVVVEGLEVVSAIEATPTADEAPVNRIEIVNARVVRR
;
A
#
# COMPACT_ATOMS: atom_id res chain seq x y z
N MET A 1 29.22 42.16 82.62
CA MET A 1 29.87 42.43 81.34
C MET A 1 29.63 41.22 80.45
N LYS A 2 28.74 41.36 79.48
CA LYS A 2 28.44 40.31 78.46
C LYS A 2 29.17 40.71 77.20
N PRO A 3 29.85 39.80 76.50
CA PRO A 3 30.51 40.14 75.22
C PRO A 3 29.49 40.21 74.11
N LEU A 4 29.62 41.23 73.25
CA LEU A 4 28.83 41.48 72.03
C LEU A 4 29.41 40.60 70.93
N VAL A 5 28.59 39.67 70.41
CA VAL A 5 28.97 38.86 69.23
C VAL A 5 28.52 39.62 67.98
N VAL A 6 29.46 40.10 67.19
CA VAL A 6 29.23 40.71 65.89
C VAL A 6 29.18 39.59 64.84
N VAL A 7 27.94 39.35 64.23
CA VAL A 7 27.77 38.43 63.11
C VAL A 7 28.03 39.20 61.82
N PHE A 8 29.07 38.85 61.07
CA PHE A 8 29.31 39.31 59.72
C PHE A 8 28.42 38.52 58.78
N VAL A 9 27.43 39.20 58.18
CA VAL A 9 26.64 38.66 57.07
C VAL A 9 27.38 38.93 55.77
N TRP A 10 27.87 37.84 55.15
CA TRP A 10 28.39 37.92 53.78
C TRP A 10 27.20 37.92 52.79
N ILE A 11 27.00 39.05 52.12
CA ILE A 11 26.09 39.18 51.00
C ILE A 11 26.82 38.64 49.80
N LEU A 12 26.50 37.41 49.37
CA LEU A 12 26.89 36.90 48.05
C LEU A 12 26.10 37.69 46.98
N ALA A 13 26.79 38.54 46.23
CA ALA A 13 26.25 39.16 45.04
C ALA A 13 26.04 38.06 43.98
N ALA A 14 24.80 37.70 43.75
CA ALA A 14 24.42 36.86 42.59
C ALA A 14 24.71 37.67 41.32
N THR A 15 25.70 37.27 40.56
CA THR A 15 25.88 37.72 39.19
C THR A 15 24.66 37.27 38.38
N PRO A 16 24.02 38.13 37.58
CA PRO A 16 22.95 37.67 36.70
C PRO A 16 23.57 36.71 35.69
N ILE A 17 23.02 35.48 35.64
CA ILE A 17 23.26 34.55 34.54
C ILE A 17 22.77 35.28 33.32
N THR A 18 23.65 35.72 32.45
CA THR A 18 23.32 36.24 31.13
C THR A 18 22.53 35.15 30.43
N ALA A 19 21.27 35.47 30.09
CA ALA A 19 20.50 34.66 29.16
C ALA A 19 21.36 34.43 27.93
N GLN A 20 21.70 33.17 27.68
CA GLN A 20 22.34 32.75 26.44
C GLN A 20 21.33 33.15 25.36
N GLU A 21 21.66 34.09 24.49
CA GLU A 21 20.91 34.37 23.29
C GLU A 21 20.74 33.04 22.57
N GLN A 22 19.53 32.50 22.61
CA GLN A 22 19.12 31.49 21.66
C GLN A 22 19.19 32.22 20.31
N ILE A 23 20.18 31.89 19.52
CA ILE A 23 20.20 32.22 18.11
C ILE A 23 19.00 31.42 17.54
N GLU A 24 17.84 32.07 17.43
CA GLU A 24 16.72 31.55 16.64
C GLU A 24 17.26 31.44 15.22
N SER A 25 17.64 30.24 14.81
CA SER A 25 17.95 29.98 13.41
C SER A 25 16.67 30.23 12.61
N GLU A 26 16.77 31.05 11.57
CA GLU A 26 15.62 31.23 10.68
C GLU A 26 15.10 29.85 10.21
N PRO A 27 13.77 29.63 10.22
CA PRO A 27 13.21 28.38 9.81
C PRO A 27 13.62 28.05 8.37
N PHE A 28 13.84 26.77 8.08
CA PHE A 28 14.24 26.34 6.75
C PHE A 28 13.17 26.73 5.72
N VAL A 29 13.63 27.36 4.65
CA VAL A 29 12.84 27.62 3.44
C VAL A 29 13.43 26.80 2.30
N SER A 30 12.59 26.11 1.55
CA SER A 30 13.01 25.27 0.43
C SER A 30 13.84 26.05 -0.58
N PRO A 31 15.05 25.60 -0.94
CA PRO A 31 15.82 26.18 -2.03
C PRO A 31 15.31 25.77 -3.42
N PHE A 32 14.39 24.80 -3.48
CA PHE A 32 13.80 24.29 -4.72
C PHE A 32 12.49 24.99 -5.02
N SER A 33 12.26 25.31 -6.29
CA SER A 33 10.97 25.78 -6.78
C SER A 33 9.92 24.69 -6.79
N MET A 34 8.64 25.05 -6.84
CA MET A 34 7.54 24.08 -6.97
C MET A 34 7.69 23.21 -8.23
N GLU A 35 8.19 23.75 -9.34
CA GLU A 35 8.43 23.01 -10.58
C GLU A 35 9.53 21.94 -10.43
N GLU A 36 10.60 22.26 -9.70
CA GLU A 36 11.69 21.31 -9.42
C GLU A 36 11.26 20.18 -8.48
N MET A 37 10.30 20.43 -7.58
CA MET A 37 9.77 19.44 -6.65
C MET A 37 8.61 18.62 -7.23
N ALA A 38 7.87 19.18 -8.17
CA ALA A 38 6.71 18.53 -8.77
C ALA A 38 7.10 17.25 -9.53
N GLY A 39 6.30 16.20 -9.38
CA GLY A 39 6.53 14.94 -10.08
C GLY A 39 7.80 14.19 -9.65
N LYS A 40 8.31 14.45 -8.45
CA LYS A 40 9.45 13.72 -7.88
C LYS A 40 8.98 12.60 -6.96
N GLN A 41 9.80 11.55 -6.88
CA GLN A 41 9.69 10.46 -5.93
C GLN A 41 10.95 10.35 -5.10
N LEU A 42 10.78 10.16 -3.79
CA LEU A 42 11.81 9.65 -2.90
C LEU A 42 11.77 8.12 -2.94
N VAL A 43 12.94 7.49 -3.05
CA VAL A 43 13.07 6.05 -2.99
C VAL A 43 14.02 5.70 -1.84
N PHE A 44 13.56 4.82 -0.93
CA PHE A 44 14.40 4.16 0.06
C PHE A 44 14.71 2.74 -0.37
N GLU A 45 15.98 2.39 -0.45
CA GLU A 45 16.45 1.01 -0.50
C GLU A 45 16.65 0.51 0.93
N THR A 46 15.91 -0.50 1.35
CA THR A 46 15.96 -1.01 2.73
C THR A 46 16.40 -2.47 2.78
N ASP A 47 16.67 -2.99 3.98
CA ASP A 47 16.93 -4.41 4.20
C ASP A 47 15.74 -5.30 3.82
N ASN A 48 14.52 -4.76 3.84
CA ASN A 48 13.28 -5.48 3.57
C ASN A 48 12.75 -5.30 2.14
N GLY A 49 13.34 -4.39 1.36
CA GLY A 49 12.94 -4.07 -0.01
C GLY A 49 12.91 -2.56 -0.26
N GLN A 50 12.45 -2.18 -1.45
CA GLN A 50 12.34 -0.79 -1.88
C GLN A 50 11.01 -0.18 -1.43
N ILE A 51 11.03 1.10 -1.04
CA ILE A 51 9.84 1.91 -0.78
C ILE A 51 9.93 3.15 -1.67
N ALA A 52 8.93 3.38 -2.53
CA ALA A 52 8.83 4.58 -3.36
C ALA A 52 7.70 5.48 -2.85
N ILE A 53 8.02 6.77 -2.66
CA ILE A 53 7.16 7.77 -2.05
C ILE A 53 7.00 8.93 -3.04
N ASP A 54 5.78 9.19 -3.51
CA ASP A 54 5.47 10.43 -4.24
C ASP A 54 5.64 11.61 -3.30
N LEU A 55 6.42 12.62 -3.70
CA LEU A 55 6.57 13.86 -2.95
C LEU A 55 5.40 14.79 -3.22
N LEU A 56 4.86 15.43 -2.18
CA LEU A 56 3.64 16.25 -2.21
C LEU A 56 3.96 17.72 -1.87
N PRO A 57 4.67 18.44 -2.74
CA PRO A 57 5.06 19.84 -2.46
C PRO A 57 3.87 20.79 -2.35
N ASP A 58 2.71 20.46 -2.93
CA ASP A 58 1.48 21.25 -2.78
C ASP A 58 0.94 21.26 -1.35
N LEU A 59 1.28 20.24 -0.54
CA LEU A 59 0.85 20.13 0.87
C LEU A 59 1.91 20.70 1.83
N ALA A 60 3.19 20.46 1.56
CA ALA A 60 4.29 20.84 2.46
C ALA A 60 5.58 21.14 1.69
N PRO A 61 5.68 22.30 0.99
CA PRO A 61 6.81 22.62 0.13
C PRO A 61 8.15 22.69 0.88
N ASN A 62 8.18 23.21 2.10
CA ASN A 62 9.42 23.29 2.86
C ASN A 62 9.88 21.92 3.38
N HIS A 63 8.95 21.05 3.80
CA HIS A 63 9.30 19.67 4.16
C HIS A 63 9.83 18.90 2.95
N VAL A 64 9.16 18.97 1.81
CA VAL A 64 9.64 18.33 0.57
C VAL A 64 11.03 18.83 0.21
N GLY A 65 11.24 20.16 0.23
CA GLY A 65 12.55 20.74 -0.06
C GLY A 65 13.63 20.32 0.93
N LEU A 66 13.30 20.24 2.22
CA LEU A 66 14.23 19.75 3.25
C LEU A 66 14.60 18.27 2.99
N ILE A 67 13.60 17.43 2.75
CA ILE A 67 13.83 15.99 2.47
C ILE A 67 14.70 15.82 1.22
N MET A 68 14.40 16.52 0.13
CA MET A 68 15.21 16.47 -1.11
C MET A 68 16.66 16.89 -0.86
N LYS A 69 16.87 17.96 -0.08
CA LYS A 69 18.21 18.43 0.31
C LYS A 69 18.96 17.35 1.12
N LEU A 70 18.32 16.81 2.16
CA LEU A 70 18.93 15.82 3.05
C LEU A 70 19.25 14.51 2.30
N VAL A 71 18.39 14.09 1.37
CA VAL A 71 18.67 12.96 0.48
C VAL A 71 19.87 13.21 -0.40
N GLY A 72 19.99 14.42 -0.97
CA GLY A 72 21.16 14.81 -1.77
C GLY A 72 22.47 14.84 -0.97
N GLU A 73 22.39 15.00 0.35
CA GLU A 73 23.50 14.95 1.29
C GLU A 73 23.79 13.56 1.87
N GLY A 74 22.99 12.53 1.52
CA GLY A 74 23.11 11.17 2.02
C GLY A 74 22.72 11.02 3.51
N ALA A 75 21.91 11.94 4.04
CA ALA A 75 21.59 12.00 5.48
C ALA A 75 20.77 10.80 5.98
N PHE A 76 20.12 10.05 5.09
CA PHE A 76 19.33 8.87 5.43
C PHE A 76 20.13 7.56 5.32
N ASP A 77 21.29 7.58 4.64
CA ASP A 77 22.07 6.38 4.38
C ASP A 77 22.64 5.78 5.69
N GLY A 78 22.36 4.50 5.93
CA GLY A 78 22.75 3.80 7.16
C GLY A 78 21.86 4.08 8.38
N THR A 79 20.90 5.00 8.30
CA THR A 79 19.88 5.19 9.35
C THR A 79 18.93 3.99 9.40
N ILE A 80 18.09 3.91 10.43
CA ILE A 80 17.11 2.81 10.57
C ILE A 80 15.70 3.34 10.78
N PHE A 81 14.73 2.48 10.53
CA PHE A 81 13.43 2.61 11.16
C PHE A 81 13.57 2.23 12.62
N HIS A 82 13.47 3.19 13.52
CA HIS A 82 13.83 3.02 14.93
C HIS A 82 12.64 2.83 15.87
N ARG A 83 11.41 3.13 15.39
CA ARG A 83 10.18 2.96 16.17
C ARG A 83 9.05 2.45 15.30
N MET A 84 8.34 1.44 15.79
CA MET A 84 7.18 0.84 15.12
C MET A 84 6.01 0.73 16.09
N VAL A 85 4.81 0.91 15.53
CA VAL A 85 3.55 0.42 16.10
C VAL A 85 3.03 -0.61 15.11
N GLN A 86 3.00 -1.87 15.52
CA GLN A 86 2.62 -2.99 14.65
C GLN A 86 1.28 -2.71 13.95
N HIS A 87 1.26 -2.84 12.62
CA HIS A 87 0.12 -2.50 11.76
C HIS A 87 -0.44 -1.07 11.95
N GLY A 88 0.31 -0.17 12.58
CA GLY A 88 -0.06 1.23 12.78
C GLY A 88 0.82 2.18 12.00
N ILE A 89 2.03 2.42 12.51
CA ILE A 89 3.03 3.31 11.88
C ILE A 89 4.43 2.71 11.95
N VAL A 90 5.30 3.15 11.03
CA VAL A 90 6.76 3.00 11.14
C VAL A 90 7.40 4.39 11.15
N GLN A 91 8.42 4.61 11.99
CA GLN A 91 9.11 5.89 12.14
C GLN A 91 10.61 5.73 11.88
N GLY A 92 11.14 6.64 11.07
CA GLY A 92 12.55 6.69 10.70
C GLY A 92 13.08 8.12 10.58
N GLY A 93 14.25 8.28 9.96
CA GLY A 93 14.82 9.59 9.61
C GLY A 93 15.57 10.30 10.74
N ASP A 94 15.83 9.64 11.87
CA ASP A 94 16.72 10.17 12.89
C ASP A 94 18.19 9.85 12.51
N PRO A 95 19.05 10.87 12.28
CA PRO A 95 20.44 10.66 11.87
C PRO A 95 21.29 9.98 12.95
N ILE A 96 20.91 10.07 14.24
CA ILE A 96 21.62 9.41 15.33
C ILE A 96 21.60 7.89 15.16
N THR A 97 20.56 7.36 14.52
CA THR A 97 20.35 5.92 14.35
C THR A 97 21.37 5.23 13.43
N ALA A 98 22.16 6.00 12.67
CA ALA A 98 23.30 5.48 11.92
C ALA A 98 24.37 4.87 12.85
N ASP A 99 24.49 5.40 14.08
CA ASP A 99 25.40 4.88 15.10
C ASP A 99 24.69 3.89 16.04
N ALA A 100 25.01 2.60 15.88
CA ALA A 100 24.47 1.53 16.72
C ALA A 100 24.86 1.62 18.20
N GLY A 101 25.86 2.45 18.57
CA GLY A 101 26.27 2.68 19.96
C GLY A 101 25.38 3.66 20.72
N ARG A 102 24.48 4.39 20.02
CA ARG A 102 23.68 5.49 20.60
C ARG A 102 22.19 5.17 20.75
N VAL A 103 21.84 3.91 20.97
CA VAL A 103 20.44 3.44 21.04
C VAL A 103 19.58 4.25 22.03
N SER A 104 20.14 4.67 23.18
CA SER A 104 19.42 5.46 24.19
C SER A 104 19.01 6.86 23.70
N GLU A 105 19.61 7.35 22.61
CA GLU A 105 19.36 8.68 22.05
C GLU A 105 18.43 8.64 20.81
N TYR A 106 18.07 7.44 20.34
CA TYR A 106 17.22 7.28 19.15
C TYR A 106 15.89 8.00 19.34
N GLY A 107 15.48 8.74 18.32
CA GLY A 107 14.29 9.58 18.29
C GLY A 107 14.54 11.05 18.69
N SER A 108 15.77 11.42 19.08
CA SER A 108 16.10 12.79 19.51
C SER A 108 16.82 13.63 18.45
N GLY A 109 17.33 13.02 17.38
CA GLY A 109 18.06 13.73 16.33
C GLY A 109 17.19 14.22 15.20
N GLY A 110 17.68 15.19 14.42
CA GLY A 110 17.05 15.66 13.19
C GLY A 110 15.72 16.39 13.37
N LEU A 111 15.46 16.97 14.53
CA LEU A 111 14.30 17.79 14.85
C LEU A 111 14.65 19.29 14.82
N GLY A 112 13.62 20.15 14.73
CA GLY A 112 13.77 21.60 14.80
C GLY A 112 14.44 22.22 13.55
N LEU A 113 14.27 21.61 12.40
CA LEU A 113 14.85 22.07 11.13
C LEU A 113 13.85 22.85 10.27
N VAL A 114 12.56 22.60 10.40
CA VAL A 114 11.50 23.17 9.57
C VAL A 114 10.22 23.34 10.38
N GLU A 115 9.50 24.43 10.15
CA GLU A 115 8.19 24.66 10.74
C GLU A 115 7.11 23.74 10.14
N ALA A 116 6.10 23.42 10.93
CA ALA A 116 4.99 22.58 10.47
C ALA A 116 4.18 23.27 9.36
N GLU A 117 3.80 22.46 8.36
CA GLU A 117 2.94 22.84 7.23
C GLU A 117 1.66 22.00 7.32
N ILE A 118 0.74 22.39 8.20
CA ILE A 118 -0.48 21.63 8.51
C ILE A 118 -1.56 21.91 7.46
N THR A 119 -2.21 20.85 6.98
CA THR A 119 -3.30 20.92 6.00
C THR A 119 -4.50 20.08 6.45
N ASP A 120 -5.59 20.12 5.67
CA ASP A 120 -6.79 19.30 5.90
C ASP A 120 -6.66 17.87 5.34
N ALA A 121 -5.49 17.50 4.82
CA ALA A 121 -5.24 16.17 4.29
C ALA A 121 -5.27 15.11 5.40
N SER A 122 -5.83 13.93 5.08
CA SER A 122 -5.99 12.83 6.03
C SER A 122 -4.84 11.84 5.94
N HIS A 123 -4.45 11.26 7.09
CA HIS A 123 -3.46 10.19 7.18
C HIS A 123 -4.08 8.84 6.79
N GLN A 124 -4.06 8.54 5.51
CA GLN A 124 -4.49 7.24 4.96
C GLN A 124 -3.33 6.24 4.96
N GLN A 125 -3.58 4.99 4.55
CA GLN A 125 -2.51 4.02 4.33
C GLN A 125 -1.45 4.57 3.37
N GLY A 126 -0.17 4.42 3.71
CA GLY A 126 0.95 4.91 2.91
C GLY A 126 1.24 6.40 3.05
N THR A 127 0.44 7.19 3.78
CA THR A 127 0.74 8.61 4.03
C THR A 127 2.05 8.73 4.80
N VAL A 128 2.90 9.66 4.33
CA VAL A 128 4.18 10.00 4.97
C VAL A 128 4.10 11.42 5.50
N SER A 129 4.39 11.59 6.79
CA SER A 129 4.35 12.89 7.44
C SER A 129 5.56 13.12 8.37
N SER A 130 5.82 14.39 8.67
CA SER A 130 6.89 14.76 9.61
C SER A 130 6.55 14.32 11.04
N VAL A 131 7.58 13.98 11.81
CA VAL A 131 7.45 13.82 13.26
C VAL A 131 7.58 15.20 13.90
N LEU A 132 6.65 15.54 14.78
CA LEU A 132 6.67 16.76 15.59
C LEU A 132 6.69 16.42 17.06
N VAL A 133 7.36 17.24 17.88
CA VAL A 133 7.24 17.20 19.32
C VAL A 133 5.86 17.74 19.71
N PRO A 134 5.06 17.03 20.54
CA PRO A 134 3.72 17.47 20.88
C PRO A 134 3.69 18.91 21.41
N GLY A 135 2.91 19.79 20.76
CA GLY A 135 2.77 21.20 21.12
C GLY A 135 3.87 22.12 20.58
N ASP A 136 4.84 21.60 19.85
CA ASP A 136 5.91 22.38 19.22
C ASP A 136 5.87 22.24 17.69
N PHE A 137 5.26 23.18 17.00
CA PHE A 137 5.16 23.22 15.54
C PHE A 137 6.47 23.60 14.84
N SER A 138 7.48 24.06 15.56
CA SER A 138 8.82 24.35 15.02
C SER A 138 9.75 23.14 15.08
N SER A 139 9.31 22.02 15.60
CA SER A 139 10.12 20.81 15.80
C SER A 139 10.22 19.89 14.57
N GLY A 140 9.62 20.23 13.45
CA GLY A 140 9.71 19.45 12.22
C GLY A 140 11.17 19.27 11.74
N GLY A 141 11.45 18.19 11.01
CA GLY A 141 12.81 17.93 10.54
C GLY A 141 12.95 16.71 9.64
N SER A 142 14.05 15.98 9.83
CA SER A 142 14.34 14.78 9.04
C SER A 142 13.53 13.55 9.46
N GLN A 143 13.00 13.52 10.68
CA GLN A 143 12.22 12.39 11.15
C GLN A 143 10.84 12.37 10.48
N PHE A 144 10.45 11.18 10.07
CA PHE A 144 9.17 10.93 9.41
C PHE A 144 8.49 9.67 9.98
N LEU A 145 7.18 9.63 9.79
CA LEU A 145 6.38 8.42 9.99
C LEU A 145 5.67 8.03 8.69
N ILE A 146 5.46 6.73 8.50
CA ILE A 146 4.67 6.15 7.40
C ILE A 146 3.49 5.41 8.03
N CYS A 147 2.27 5.72 7.59
CA CYS A 147 1.05 5.07 8.05
C CYS A 147 0.90 3.68 7.39
N VAL A 148 0.89 2.61 8.19
CA VAL A 148 0.63 1.24 7.71
C VAL A 148 -0.87 1.06 7.39
N VAL A 149 -1.72 1.68 8.19
CA VAL A 149 -3.17 1.82 7.98
C VAL A 149 -3.57 3.26 8.26
N ALA A 150 -4.81 3.64 7.94
CA ALA A 150 -5.31 4.98 8.23
C ALA A 150 -5.15 5.38 9.71
N GLN A 151 -4.67 6.59 9.96
CA GLN A 151 -4.39 7.16 11.29
C GLN A 151 -5.11 8.51 11.48
N PRO A 152 -6.44 8.53 11.57
CA PRO A 152 -7.19 9.80 11.67
C PRO A 152 -6.85 10.61 12.92
N GLY A 153 -6.25 9.99 13.95
CA GLY A 153 -5.77 10.69 15.14
C GLY A 153 -4.57 11.61 14.89
N LEU A 154 -3.92 11.52 13.71
CA LEU A 154 -2.81 12.39 13.33
C LEU A 154 -3.24 13.57 12.45
N ASP A 155 -4.48 13.59 11.97
CA ASP A 155 -4.99 14.60 11.06
C ASP A 155 -4.94 16.00 11.71
N GLY A 156 -4.46 16.98 10.96
CA GLY A 156 -4.28 18.35 11.44
C GLY A 156 -3.17 18.55 12.49
N GLN A 157 -2.34 17.53 12.77
CA GLN A 157 -1.26 17.58 13.77
C GLN A 157 0.14 17.38 13.21
N HIS A 158 0.26 16.79 12.03
CA HIS A 158 1.53 16.49 11.38
C HIS A 158 1.51 16.95 9.91
N SER A 159 2.64 17.44 9.41
CA SER A 159 2.78 17.89 8.03
C SER A 159 2.89 16.69 7.10
N ILE A 160 1.92 16.49 6.24
CA ILE A 160 1.93 15.44 5.22
C ILE A 160 2.76 15.96 4.03
N TRP A 161 3.83 15.24 3.70
CA TRP A 161 4.73 15.61 2.62
C TRP A 161 4.94 14.51 1.56
N GLY A 162 4.39 13.31 1.77
CA GLY A 162 4.56 12.19 0.85
C GLY A 162 3.48 11.13 0.93
N GLN A 163 3.44 10.29 -0.11
CA GLN A 163 2.56 9.13 -0.20
C GLN A 163 3.33 7.94 -0.76
N VAL A 164 3.38 6.83 -0.03
CA VAL A 164 3.92 5.56 -0.55
C VAL A 164 3.07 5.10 -1.72
N VAL A 165 3.71 4.84 -2.85
CA VAL A 165 3.07 4.38 -4.10
C VAL A 165 3.58 3.02 -4.56
N ASP A 166 4.68 2.55 -3.96
CA ASP A 166 5.22 1.20 -4.16
C ASP A 166 5.99 0.78 -2.91
N GLY A 167 5.90 -0.49 -2.50
CA GLY A 167 6.52 -1.01 -1.26
C GLY A 167 5.63 -0.91 -0.02
N THR A 168 4.30 -0.79 -0.14
CA THR A 168 3.37 -0.82 1.01
C THR A 168 3.47 -2.15 1.78
N ASP A 169 3.71 -3.26 1.10
CA ASP A 169 4.00 -4.56 1.69
C ASP A 169 5.33 -4.55 2.47
N VAL A 170 6.34 -3.86 1.94
CA VAL A 170 7.64 -3.64 2.63
C VAL A 170 7.43 -2.84 3.91
N VAL A 171 6.63 -1.75 3.87
CA VAL A 171 6.29 -0.94 5.05
C VAL A 171 5.55 -1.80 6.09
N THR A 172 4.60 -2.62 5.66
CA THR A 172 3.86 -3.55 6.52
C THR A 172 4.82 -4.51 7.21
N LYS A 173 5.71 -5.15 6.44
CA LYS A 173 6.74 -6.06 6.97
C LYS A 173 7.68 -5.38 7.96
N ILE A 174 8.08 -4.13 7.71
CA ILE A 174 8.88 -3.33 8.64
C ILE A 174 8.12 -3.12 9.95
N SER A 175 6.81 -2.84 9.91
CA SER A 175 5.98 -2.65 11.10
C SER A 175 5.87 -3.89 12.00
N GLU A 176 6.15 -5.07 11.46
CA GLU A 176 6.14 -6.36 12.17
C GLU A 176 7.48 -6.67 12.85
N THR A 177 8.50 -5.82 12.66
CA THR A 177 9.79 -5.97 13.37
C THR A 177 9.57 -5.98 14.88
N PRO A 178 10.22 -6.91 15.63
CA PRO A 178 10.11 -6.96 17.07
C PRO A 178 10.52 -5.63 17.73
N VAL A 179 9.74 -5.20 18.72
CA VAL A 179 9.96 -3.95 19.46
C VAL A 179 10.02 -4.20 20.96
N ASP A 180 10.65 -3.27 21.69
CA ASP A 180 10.61 -3.22 23.16
C ASP A 180 9.29 -2.61 23.68
N ALA A 181 9.19 -2.42 25.00
CA ALA A 181 8.00 -1.86 25.65
C ALA A 181 7.70 -0.40 25.23
N ASP A 182 8.69 0.33 24.73
CA ASP A 182 8.57 1.71 24.25
C ASP A 182 8.30 1.80 22.74
N GLY A 183 8.16 0.66 22.06
CA GLY A 183 7.95 0.57 20.61
C GLY A 183 9.24 0.78 19.81
N ARG A 184 10.42 0.70 20.44
CA ARG A 184 11.69 0.79 19.70
C ARG A 184 12.05 -0.55 19.09
N ALA A 185 12.53 -0.51 17.85
CA ALA A 185 12.99 -1.70 17.15
C ALA A 185 14.14 -2.40 17.91
N THR A 186 13.97 -3.71 18.15
CA THR A 186 15.02 -4.55 18.75
C THR A 186 15.97 -5.13 17.70
N GLU A 187 15.57 -5.10 16.44
CA GLU A 187 16.37 -5.46 15.28
C GLU A 187 16.51 -4.25 14.36
N ARG A 188 17.69 -4.10 13.75
CA ARG A 188 17.97 -2.95 12.87
C ARG A 188 17.39 -3.21 11.48
N VAL A 189 16.44 -2.38 11.05
CA VAL A 189 15.98 -2.31 9.66
C VAL A 189 16.60 -1.07 9.02
N VAL A 190 17.63 -1.28 8.21
CA VAL A 190 18.50 -0.22 7.71
C VAL A 190 17.94 0.35 6.40
N ILE A 191 17.92 1.68 6.28
CA ILE A 191 17.84 2.41 5.02
C ILE A 191 19.26 2.41 4.43
N ARG A 192 19.48 1.57 3.43
CA ARG A 192 20.81 1.38 2.80
C ARG A 192 21.22 2.59 1.98
N SER A 193 20.26 3.16 1.26
CA SER A 193 20.41 4.39 0.50
C SER A 193 19.06 5.06 0.27
N ALA A 194 19.11 6.38 0.05
CA ALA A 194 17.98 7.18 -0.34
C ALA A 194 18.33 8.02 -1.57
N PHE A 195 17.41 8.10 -2.54
CA PHE A 195 17.58 8.97 -3.69
C PHE A 195 16.25 9.53 -4.19
N VAL A 196 16.32 10.70 -4.85
CA VAL A 196 15.17 11.31 -5.51
C VAL A 196 15.26 11.04 -7.01
N ARG A 197 14.14 10.68 -7.61
CA ARG A 197 14.00 10.47 -9.06
C ARG A 197 12.77 11.17 -9.61
N ASP A 198 12.72 11.32 -10.93
CA ASP A 198 11.48 11.69 -11.59
C ASP A 198 10.45 10.56 -11.43
N LYS A 199 9.19 10.94 -11.20
CA LYS A 199 8.09 9.99 -11.17
C LYS A 199 8.03 9.25 -12.51
N PRO A 200 8.09 7.92 -12.53
CA PRO A 200 7.97 7.18 -13.77
C PRO A 200 6.63 7.50 -14.45
N PRO A 201 6.57 7.48 -15.78
CA PRO A 201 5.32 7.65 -16.49
C PRO A 201 4.30 6.61 -16.01
N PRO A 202 2.98 6.91 -16.06
CA PRO A 202 1.95 5.96 -15.71
C PRO A 202 2.17 4.63 -16.44
N GLU A 203 2.11 3.52 -15.69
CA GLU A 203 2.23 2.19 -16.28
C GLU A 203 1.08 1.97 -17.27
N VAL A 204 1.40 1.61 -18.51
CA VAL A 204 0.39 1.18 -19.48
C VAL A 204 -0.16 -0.14 -18.99
N LEU A 205 -1.45 -0.15 -18.65
CA LEU A 205 -2.09 -1.36 -18.16
C LEU A 205 -2.05 -2.46 -19.22
N PRO A 206 -1.64 -3.69 -18.90
CA PRO A 206 -1.69 -4.81 -19.83
C PRO A 206 -3.09 -4.94 -20.45
N PHE A 207 -3.15 -5.29 -21.73
CA PHE A 207 -4.38 -5.45 -22.53
C PHE A 207 -5.25 -4.19 -22.66
N SER A 208 -4.77 -2.98 -22.33
CA SER A 208 -5.55 -1.75 -22.44
C SER A 208 -5.67 -1.21 -23.86
N THR A 209 -4.70 -1.52 -24.72
CA THR A 209 -4.58 -1.00 -26.09
C THR A 209 -4.96 -1.99 -27.19
N GLU A 210 -5.10 -3.28 -26.86
CA GLU A 210 -5.47 -4.32 -27.82
C GLU A 210 -6.85 -4.06 -28.43
N SER A 211 -6.99 -4.30 -29.74
CA SER A 211 -8.30 -4.29 -30.37
C SER A 211 -9.18 -5.46 -29.86
N VAL A 212 -10.48 -5.34 -30.00
CA VAL A 212 -11.43 -6.43 -29.68
C VAL A 212 -11.04 -7.72 -30.43
N ARG A 213 -10.60 -7.58 -31.68
CA ARG A 213 -10.11 -8.70 -32.49
C ARG A 213 -8.86 -9.35 -31.88
N ASP A 214 -7.92 -8.54 -31.35
CA ASP A 214 -6.72 -9.07 -30.73
C ASP A 214 -7.03 -9.78 -29.42
N LEU A 215 -7.97 -9.23 -28.63
CA LEU A 215 -8.45 -9.88 -27.41
C LEU A 215 -9.03 -11.28 -27.66
N SER A 216 -9.70 -11.51 -28.80
CA SER A 216 -10.25 -12.83 -29.15
C SER A 216 -9.17 -13.88 -29.45
N ALA A 217 -7.91 -13.47 -29.64
CA ALA A 217 -6.78 -14.38 -29.79
C ALA A 217 -6.23 -14.94 -28.47
N TYR A 218 -6.71 -14.45 -27.33
CA TYR A 218 -6.26 -14.91 -26.02
C TYR A 218 -7.26 -15.89 -25.39
N ARG A 219 -6.72 -16.75 -24.56
CA ARG A 219 -7.39 -17.74 -23.72
C ARG A 219 -6.78 -17.67 -22.32
N VAL A 220 -7.55 -18.00 -21.29
CA VAL A 220 -7.02 -18.22 -19.96
C VAL A 220 -7.05 -19.69 -19.61
N GLU A 221 -5.98 -20.18 -19.02
CA GLU A 221 -5.87 -21.52 -18.47
C GLU A 221 -5.67 -21.43 -16.94
N PHE A 222 -6.59 -22.04 -16.18
CA PHE A 222 -6.47 -22.25 -14.75
C PHE A 222 -5.97 -23.67 -14.47
N SER A 223 -4.78 -23.78 -13.90
CA SER A 223 -4.33 -25.03 -13.27
C SER A 223 -4.94 -25.07 -11.87
N THR A 224 -5.99 -25.86 -11.67
CA THR A 224 -6.61 -26.02 -10.36
C THR A 224 -6.09 -27.26 -9.64
N SER A 225 -6.39 -27.37 -8.31
CA SER A 225 -6.08 -28.60 -7.55
C SER A 225 -6.83 -29.85 -8.05
N LEU A 226 -7.84 -29.68 -8.92
CA LEU A 226 -8.66 -30.77 -9.49
C LEU A 226 -8.45 -30.97 -11.00
N GLY A 227 -7.65 -30.13 -11.66
CA GLY A 227 -7.35 -30.23 -13.09
C GLY A 227 -7.34 -28.88 -13.80
N LEU A 228 -7.22 -28.93 -15.12
CA LEU A 228 -7.16 -27.76 -15.99
C LEU A 228 -8.57 -27.28 -16.38
N ILE A 229 -8.79 -25.96 -16.35
CA ILE A 229 -9.96 -25.30 -16.95
C ILE A 229 -9.45 -24.26 -17.94
N ALA A 230 -9.91 -24.31 -19.21
CA ALA A 230 -9.58 -23.32 -20.21
C ALA A 230 -10.82 -22.50 -20.60
N ILE A 231 -10.66 -21.18 -20.66
CA ILE A 231 -11.74 -20.20 -20.88
C ILE A 231 -11.42 -19.38 -22.12
N ASP A 232 -12.34 -19.37 -23.08
CA ASP A 232 -12.37 -18.45 -24.22
C ASP A 232 -13.31 -17.27 -23.90
N PHE A 233 -13.08 -16.13 -24.58
CA PHE A 233 -13.73 -14.87 -24.23
C PHE A 233 -14.69 -14.35 -25.30
N TYR A 234 -15.60 -13.46 -24.89
CA TYR A 234 -16.55 -12.70 -25.71
C TYR A 234 -16.19 -11.20 -25.73
N PRO A 235 -15.04 -10.81 -26.31
CA PRO A 235 -14.61 -9.42 -26.28
C PRO A 235 -15.50 -8.46 -27.07
N ASP A 236 -16.31 -8.98 -28.03
CA ASP A 236 -17.33 -8.19 -28.73
C ASP A 236 -18.52 -7.81 -27.83
N LEU A 237 -18.79 -8.59 -26.78
CA LEU A 237 -19.92 -8.41 -25.86
C LEU A 237 -19.53 -7.72 -24.56
N ALA A 238 -18.30 -7.96 -24.07
CA ALA A 238 -17.81 -7.45 -22.78
C ALA A 238 -16.31 -7.11 -22.86
N PRO A 239 -15.89 -6.16 -23.70
CA PRO A 239 -14.48 -5.87 -23.93
C PRO A 239 -13.72 -5.44 -22.66
N ASN A 240 -14.33 -4.65 -21.79
CA ASN A 240 -13.67 -4.16 -20.58
C ASN A 240 -13.51 -5.26 -19.52
N HIS A 241 -14.50 -6.15 -19.39
CA HIS A 241 -14.40 -7.31 -18.50
C HIS A 241 -13.33 -8.28 -19.00
N VAL A 242 -13.24 -8.53 -20.31
CA VAL A 242 -12.18 -9.37 -20.87
C VAL A 242 -10.79 -8.76 -20.63
N ARG A 243 -10.60 -7.45 -20.89
CA ARG A 243 -9.33 -6.75 -20.62
C ARG A 243 -8.93 -6.85 -19.16
N ASN A 244 -9.86 -6.58 -18.26
CA ASN A 244 -9.62 -6.66 -16.83
C ASN A 244 -9.25 -8.08 -16.41
N PHE A 245 -9.98 -9.09 -16.87
CA PHE A 245 -9.74 -10.48 -16.53
C PHE A 245 -8.38 -10.96 -17.01
N LEU A 246 -8.01 -10.67 -18.27
CA LEU A 246 -6.70 -10.97 -18.83
C LEU A 246 -5.57 -10.31 -18.02
N ARG A 247 -5.74 -9.01 -17.66
CA ARG A 247 -4.78 -8.26 -16.84
C ARG A 247 -4.57 -8.88 -15.46
N LEU A 248 -5.66 -9.25 -14.79
CA LEU A 248 -5.61 -9.86 -13.47
C LEU A 248 -4.93 -11.23 -13.51
N VAL A 249 -5.20 -12.03 -14.56
CA VAL A 249 -4.52 -13.31 -14.77
C VAL A 249 -3.04 -13.11 -15.05
N ASP A 250 -2.68 -12.25 -16.00
CA ASP A 250 -1.30 -11.99 -16.41
C ASP A 250 -0.44 -11.45 -15.26
N SER A 251 -1.05 -10.70 -14.36
CA SER A 251 -0.38 -10.18 -13.16
C SER A 251 -0.33 -11.16 -11.98
N GLY A 252 -0.87 -12.38 -12.13
CA GLY A 252 -0.88 -13.40 -11.09
C GLY A 252 -1.83 -13.11 -9.92
N VAL A 253 -2.87 -12.26 -10.12
CA VAL A 253 -3.84 -11.97 -9.06
C VAL A 253 -4.64 -13.21 -8.66
N TYR A 254 -4.91 -14.11 -9.59
CA TYR A 254 -5.69 -15.33 -9.30
C TYR A 254 -4.86 -16.49 -8.73
N ASP A 255 -3.54 -16.40 -8.75
CA ASP A 255 -2.67 -17.46 -8.21
C ASP A 255 -2.89 -17.62 -6.70
N GLY A 256 -3.09 -18.86 -6.29
CA GLY A 256 -3.35 -19.20 -4.90
C GLY A 256 -4.74 -18.82 -4.39
N MET A 257 -5.68 -18.37 -5.25
CA MET A 257 -7.08 -18.17 -4.86
C MET A 257 -7.85 -19.48 -4.78
N ALA A 258 -8.94 -19.51 -3.99
CA ALA A 258 -9.82 -20.66 -3.89
C ALA A 258 -11.18 -20.41 -4.56
N PHE A 259 -11.80 -21.51 -5.02
CA PHE A 259 -13.25 -21.54 -5.20
C PHE A 259 -13.88 -21.52 -3.80
N HIS A 260 -14.55 -20.44 -3.47
CA HIS A 260 -15.05 -20.16 -2.12
C HIS A 260 -16.55 -20.42 -1.95
N ARG A 261 -17.26 -20.54 -3.09
CA ARG A 261 -18.70 -20.81 -3.11
C ARG A 261 -19.04 -21.80 -4.22
N VAL A 262 -19.81 -22.82 -3.88
CA VAL A 262 -20.28 -23.87 -4.80
C VAL A 262 -21.75 -24.13 -4.52
N VAL A 263 -22.61 -23.90 -5.53
CA VAL A 263 -24.05 -24.17 -5.50
C VAL A 263 -24.36 -25.13 -6.64
N PRO A 264 -24.58 -26.43 -6.36
CA PRO A 264 -24.83 -27.43 -7.38
C PRO A 264 -26.04 -27.09 -8.27
N GLY A 265 -25.90 -27.27 -9.58
CA GLY A 265 -26.93 -26.92 -10.57
C GLY A 265 -27.01 -25.41 -10.87
N PHE A 266 -26.22 -24.59 -10.20
CA PHE A 266 -26.22 -23.13 -10.36
C PHE A 266 -24.83 -22.61 -10.77
N VAL A 267 -23.92 -22.41 -9.81
CA VAL A 267 -22.58 -21.85 -10.07
C VAL A 267 -21.49 -22.42 -9.17
N ILE A 268 -20.24 -22.33 -9.66
CA ILE A 268 -19.03 -22.35 -8.84
C ILE A 268 -18.35 -20.97 -8.94
N GLN A 269 -17.91 -20.40 -7.83
CA GLN A 269 -17.44 -19.01 -7.75
C GLN A 269 -16.03 -18.94 -7.14
N SER A 270 -15.18 -18.13 -7.76
CA SER A 270 -13.81 -17.83 -7.31
C SER A 270 -13.50 -16.33 -7.45
N GLY A 271 -12.24 -15.94 -7.21
CA GLY A 271 -11.80 -14.56 -7.35
C GLY A 271 -12.03 -13.68 -6.13
N HIS A 272 -12.42 -14.24 -4.99
CA HIS A 272 -12.55 -13.51 -3.72
C HIS A 272 -11.17 -13.30 -3.09
N LEU A 273 -10.69 -12.05 -3.04
CA LEU A 273 -9.33 -11.69 -2.60
C LEU A 273 -8.90 -12.29 -1.25
N PRO A 274 -9.75 -12.32 -0.19
CA PRO A 274 -9.38 -12.94 1.07
C PRO A 274 -9.06 -14.44 1.01
N THR A 275 -9.34 -15.10 -0.13
CA THR A 275 -8.99 -16.52 -0.32
C THR A 275 -7.59 -16.75 -0.85
N ARG A 276 -6.84 -15.69 -1.22
CA ARG A 276 -5.45 -15.82 -1.65
C ARG A 276 -4.57 -16.35 -0.52
N ARG A 277 -3.53 -17.11 -0.89
CA ARG A 277 -2.50 -17.54 0.07
C ARG A 277 -1.58 -16.39 0.45
N GLU A 278 -1.13 -15.64 -0.56
CA GLU A 278 -0.18 -14.55 -0.40
C GLU A 278 -0.90 -13.21 -0.58
N PRO A 279 -0.53 -12.17 0.18
CA PRO A 279 -1.03 -10.81 -0.05
C PRO A 279 -0.79 -10.34 -1.48
N LEU A 280 -1.59 -9.38 -1.93
CA LEU A 280 -1.34 -8.70 -3.20
C LEU A 280 -0.12 -7.80 -3.07
N THR A 281 0.70 -7.76 -4.12
CA THR A 281 1.70 -6.70 -4.28
C THR A 281 1.02 -5.37 -4.64
N ASP A 282 1.70 -4.24 -4.41
CA ASP A 282 1.16 -2.92 -4.76
C ASP A 282 0.82 -2.82 -6.25
N ARG A 283 1.61 -3.45 -7.12
CA ARG A 283 1.31 -3.51 -8.55
C ARG A 283 0.00 -4.24 -8.82
N GLN A 284 -0.22 -5.40 -8.20
CA GLN A 284 -1.47 -6.17 -8.34
C GLN A 284 -2.66 -5.37 -7.78
N GLN A 285 -2.48 -4.68 -6.65
CA GLN A 285 -3.52 -3.85 -6.04
C GLN A 285 -3.97 -2.72 -6.99
N ARG A 286 -3.04 -2.07 -7.70
CA ARG A 286 -3.37 -1.03 -8.70
C ARG A 286 -4.20 -1.53 -9.87
N PHE A 287 -4.17 -2.82 -10.17
CA PHE A 287 -4.96 -3.41 -11.26
C PHE A 287 -6.39 -3.75 -10.87
N ILE A 288 -6.72 -3.73 -9.57
CA ILE A 288 -8.06 -4.02 -9.09
C ILE A 288 -8.89 -2.73 -9.16
N GLN A 289 -9.83 -2.72 -10.08
CA GLN A 289 -10.70 -1.59 -10.34
C GLN A 289 -12.15 -2.05 -10.47
N ASN A 290 -13.08 -1.21 -10.09
CA ASN A 290 -14.49 -1.43 -10.36
C ASN A 290 -14.76 -1.37 -11.88
N LEU A 291 -15.66 -2.21 -12.33
CA LEU A 291 -16.05 -2.30 -13.74
C LEU A 291 -17.49 -1.87 -13.91
N GLU A 292 -17.72 -0.98 -14.88
CA GLU A 292 -19.06 -0.70 -15.36
C GLU A 292 -19.66 -1.96 -16.01
N PRO A 293 -20.95 -2.25 -15.79
CA PRO A 293 -21.57 -3.46 -16.32
C PRO A 293 -21.61 -3.46 -17.86
N GLU A 294 -21.33 -4.63 -18.44
CA GLU A 294 -21.47 -4.88 -19.88
C GLU A 294 -22.50 -6.00 -20.08
N PHE A 295 -23.75 -5.76 -19.59
CA PHE A 295 -24.82 -6.73 -19.69
C PHE A 295 -25.14 -7.03 -21.15
N ASN A 296 -25.34 -8.30 -21.47
CA ASN A 296 -25.57 -8.77 -22.80
C ASN A 296 -26.59 -9.92 -22.82
N ALA A 297 -26.99 -10.36 -24.02
CA ALA A 297 -28.01 -11.36 -24.20
C ALA A 297 -27.53 -12.82 -24.12
N THR A 298 -26.29 -13.05 -23.59
CA THR A 298 -25.80 -14.42 -23.43
C THR A 298 -26.59 -15.13 -22.35
N GLU A 299 -27.17 -16.28 -22.71
CA GLU A 299 -27.85 -17.13 -21.76
C GLU A 299 -26.86 -17.80 -20.81
N HIS A 300 -27.13 -17.73 -19.50
CA HIS A 300 -26.31 -18.35 -18.46
C HIS A 300 -26.59 -19.85 -18.41
N VAL A 301 -25.97 -20.58 -19.33
CA VAL A 301 -25.98 -22.05 -19.37
C VAL A 301 -24.65 -22.60 -18.85
N ARG A 302 -24.61 -23.93 -18.65
CA ARG A 302 -23.41 -24.62 -18.17
C ARG A 302 -22.15 -24.23 -18.97
N GLY A 303 -21.10 -23.83 -18.26
CA GLY A 303 -19.80 -23.42 -18.81
C GLY A 303 -19.67 -21.93 -19.06
N ILE A 304 -20.74 -21.14 -19.03
CA ILE A 304 -20.64 -19.65 -19.15
C ILE A 304 -19.93 -19.08 -17.95
N VAL A 305 -19.02 -18.13 -18.22
CA VAL A 305 -18.23 -17.39 -17.23
C VAL A 305 -18.75 -15.96 -17.16
N SER A 306 -19.10 -15.53 -15.95
CA SER A 306 -19.63 -14.19 -15.69
C SER A 306 -18.96 -13.54 -14.47
N MET A 307 -18.94 -12.20 -14.42
CA MET A 307 -18.43 -11.46 -13.27
C MET A 307 -19.45 -11.44 -12.14
N ALA A 308 -18.99 -11.77 -10.93
CA ALA A 308 -19.74 -11.55 -9.71
C ALA A 308 -19.66 -10.08 -9.27
N ARG A 309 -20.71 -9.60 -8.62
CA ARG A 309 -20.85 -8.23 -8.13
C ARG A 309 -21.64 -8.18 -6.83
N LEU A 310 -21.62 -7.04 -6.16
CA LEU A 310 -22.54 -6.70 -5.07
C LEU A 310 -23.88 -6.17 -5.64
N ASP A 311 -24.68 -5.53 -4.82
CA ASP A 311 -25.97 -4.94 -5.25
C ASP A 311 -25.78 -3.85 -6.31
N ASP A 312 -24.72 -3.04 -6.19
CA ASP A 312 -24.34 -2.07 -7.21
C ASP A 312 -23.81 -2.80 -8.46
N PRO A 313 -24.43 -2.63 -9.64
CA PRO A 313 -23.97 -3.22 -10.88
C PRO A 313 -22.52 -2.88 -11.24
N ALA A 314 -22.02 -1.70 -10.87
CA ALA A 314 -20.65 -1.23 -11.13
C ALA A 314 -19.64 -1.70 -10.06
N SER A 315 -20.00 -2.65 -9.19
CA SER A 315 -19.12 -3.16 -8.12
C SER A 315 -18.29 -4.39 -8.49
N ALA A 316 -18.38 -4.87 -9.74
CA ALA A 316 -17.58 -6.01 -10.20
C ALA A 316 -16.07 -5.65 -10.18
N THR A 317 -15.21 -6.54 -9.64
CA THR A 317 -13.76 -6.33 -9.59
C THR A 317 -12.96 -7.56 -10.03
N THR A 318 -12.82 -8.55 -9.14
CA THR A 318 -12.02 -9.77 -9.33
C THR A 318 -12.84 -11.04 -9.31
N SER A 319 -13.98 -11.05 -8.60
CA SER A 319 -14.77 -12.25 -8.41
C SER A 319 -15.55 -12.63 -9.67
N PHE A 320 -15.50 -13.91 -10.03
CA PHE A 320 -16.21 -14.48 -11.17
C PHE A 320 -16.87 -15.81 -10.81
N PHE A 321 -17.83 -16.22 -11.61
CA PHE A 321 -18.45 -17.54 -11.47
C PHE A 321 -18.54 -18.27 -12.81
N ILE A 322 -18.59 -19.59 -12.74
CA ILE A 322 -18.84 -20.49 -13.88
C ILE A 322 -20.18 -21.17 -13.62
N CYS A 323 -21.11 -21.06 -14.56
CA CYS A 323 -22.41 -21.73 -14.50
C CYS A 323 -22.24 -23.24 -14.59
N THR A 324 -22.93 -23.98 -13.72
CA THR A 324 -22.97 -25.46 -13.72
C THR A 324 -24.32 -25.99 -14.25
N GLY A 325 -25.31 -25.11 -14.33
CA GLY A 325 -26.65 -25.37 -14.88
C GLY A 325 -27.18 -24.20 -15.70
N ARG A 326 -28.48 -24.22 -16.00
CA ARG A 326 -29.21 -23.07 -16.57
C ARG A 326 -29.69 -22.16 -15.45
N SER A 327 -29.34 -20.87 -15.52
CA SER A 327 -29.60 -19.85 -14.49
C SER A 327 -30.24 -18.62 -15.12
N GLU A 328 -31.56 -18.71 -15.43
CA GLU A 328 -32.28 -17.66 -16.16
C GLU A 328 -32.29 -16.31 -15.43
N GLU A 329 -32.27 -16.33 -14.09
CA GLU A 329 -32.24 -15.13 -13.25
C GLU A 329 -30.98 -14.29 -13.40
N LEU A 330 -29.92 -14.83 -14.01
CA LEU A 330 -28.67 -14.13 -14.27
C LEU A 330 -28.66 -13.44 -15.64
N ASP A 331 -29.57 -13.81 -16.55
CA ASP A 331 -29.60 -13.29 -17.91
C ASP A 331 -29.90 -11.78 -17.92
N GLY A 332 -29.07 -11.01 -18.60
CA GLY A 332 -29.18 -9.57 -18.66
C GLY A 332 -28.92 -8.82 -17.33
N ALA A 333 -28.66 -9.55 -16.23
CA ALA A 333 -28.37 -9.00 -14.90
C ALA A 333 -26.91 -9.12 -14.48
N TYR A 334 -26.17 -10.02 -15.14
CA TYR A 334 -24.72 -10.22 -14.93
C TYR A 334 -24.00 -10.17 -16.27
N THR A 335 -22.73 -9.72 -16.25
CA THR A 335 -21.91 -9.63 -17.45
C THR A 335 -21.29 -10.98 -17.77
N ALA A 336 -21.84 -11.69 -18.74
CA ALA A 336 -21.23 -12.87 -19.34
C ALA A 336 -20.08 -12.42 -20.26
N PHE A 337 -18.85 -12.88 -20.00
CA PHE A 337 -17.67 -12.44 -20.74
C PHE A 337 -16.83 -13.58 -21.34
N GLY A 338 -17.19 -14.84 -21.06
CA GLY A 338 -16.45 -15.99 -21.55
C GLY A 338 -17.19 -17.32 -21.39
N VAL A 339 -16.54 -18.37 -21.86
CA VAL A 339 -17.04 -19.75 -21.79
C VAL A 339 -15.89 -20.74 -21.55
N VAL A 340 -16.12 -21.75 -20.73
CA VAL A 340 -15.24 -22.89 -20.56
C VAL A 340 -15.26 -23.73 -21.84
N VAL A 341 -14.09 -23.91 -22.44
CA VAL A 341 -13.92 -24.69 -23.70
C VAL A 341 -13.19 -25.99 -23.48
N GLU A 342 -12.49 -26.13 -22.33
CA GLU A 342 -11.80 -27.35 -21.89
C GLU A 342 -11.91 -27.43 -20.36
N GLY A 343 -12.08 -28.66 -19.83
CA GLY A 343 -12.15 -28.88 -18.36
C GLY A 343 -13.56 -28.77 -17.78
N LEU A 344 -14.64 -28.96 -18.57
CA LEU A 344 -16.00 -29.05 -18.04
C LEU A 344 -16.18 -30.22 -17.03
N GLU A 345 -15.39 -31.28 -17.15
CA GLU A 345 -15.32 -32.36 -16.17
C GLU A 345 -14.69 -31.89 -14.86
N VAL A 346 -13.71 -30.96 -14.90
CA VAL A 346 -13.12 -30.35 -13.72
C VAL A 346 -14.13 -29.43 -13.05
N VAL A 347 -14.90 -28.65 -13.83
CA VAL A 347 -16.03 -27.84 -13.30
C VAL A 347 -17.02 -28.73 -12.58
N SER A 348 -17.36 -29.91 -13.14
CA SER A 348 -18.24 -30.88 -12.47
C SER A 348 -17.64 -31.48 -11.22
N ALA A 349 -16.32 -31.74 -11.19
CA ALA A 349 -15.63 -32.25 -10.01
C ALA A 349 -15.62 -31.20 -8.88
N ILE A 350 -15.48 -29.92 -9.20
CA ILE A 350 -15.61 -28.82 -8.24
C ILE A 350 -17.05 -28.73 -7.72
N GLU A 351 -18.04 -28.78 -8.60
CA GLU A 351 -19.47 -28.74 -8.27
C GLU A 351 -19.88 -29.87 -7.33
N ALA A 352 -19.32 -31.07 -7.51
CA ALA A 352 -19.61 -32.25 -6.71
C ALA A 352 -18.90 -32.30 -5.35
N THR A 353 -18.07 -31.30 -5.04
CA THR A 353 -17.33 -31.27 -3.77
C THR A 353 -18.27 -31.07 -2.59
N PRO A 354 -18.06 -31.76 -1.45
CA PRO A 354 -18.82 -31.50 -0.23
C PRO A 354 -18.71 -30.06 0.22
N THR A 355 -19.84 -29.44 0.55
CA THR A 355 -19.91 -28.04 1.02
C THR A 355 -20.54 -27.93 2.40
N ALA A 356 -20.18 -26.88 3.13
CA ALA A 356 -20.86 -26.43 4.33
C ALA A 356 -21.23 -24.94 4.07
N ASP A 357 -22.52 -24.60 4.13
CA ASP A 357 -23.03 -23.25 3.82
C ASP A 357 -22.49 -22.73 2.48
N GLU A 358 -22.59 -23.53 1.42
CA GLU A 358 -22.09 -23.29 0.06
C GLU A 358 -20.54 -23.21 -0.07
N ALA A 359 -19.78 -23.20 1.02
CA ALA A 359 -18.31 -23.19 0.98
C ALA A 359 -17.77 -24.63 0.88
N PRO A 360 -16.83 -24.93 -0.04
CA PRO A 360 -16.16 -26.24 -0.09
C PRO A 360 -15.50 -26.59 1.25
N VAL A 361 -15.78 -27.80 1.76
CA VAL A 361 -15.16 -28.30 3.01
C VAL A 361 -13.64 -28.41 2.86
N ASN A 362 -13.18 -28.86 1.69
CA ASN A 362 -11.76 -28.89 1.34
C ASN A 362 -11.45 -27.77 0.37
N ARG A 363 -10.35 -27.06 0.61
CA ARG A 363 -9.90 -25.97 -0.25
C ARG A 363 -9.66 -26.46 -1.68
N ILE A 364 -10.34 -25.86 -2.63
CA ILE A 364 -10.10 -26.06 -4.07
C ILE A 364 -9.42 -24.79 -4.60
N GLU A 365 -8.21 -24.94 -5.08
CA GLU A 365 -7.32 -23.81 -5.38
C GLU A 365 -7.09 -23.66 -6.88
N ILE A 366 -7.03 -22.40 -7.33
CA ILE A 366 -6.38 -22.01 -8.57
C ILE A 366 -4.87 -21.94 -8.25
N VAL A 367 -4.14 -22.99 -8.55
CA VAL A 367 -2.70 -23.09 -8.25
C VAL A 367 -1.93 -22.06 -9.07
N ASN A 368 -2.30 -21.92 -10.35
CA ASN A 368 -1.73 -20.95 -11.27
C ASN A 368 -2.74 -20.59 -12.35
N ALA A 369 -2.74 -19.33 -12.76
CA ALA A 369 -3.53 -18.80 -13.87
C ALA A 369 -2.59 -18.21 -14.94
N ARG A 370 -2.82 -18.50 -16.22
CA ARG A 370 -1.99 -17.95 -17.29
C ARG A 370 -2.81 -17.53 -18.50
N VAL A 371 -2.37 -16.44 -19.14
CA VAL A 371 -2.88 -16.02 -20.44
C VAL A 371 -2.10 -16.78 -21.53
N VAL A 372 -2.84 -17.37 -22.45
CA VAL A 372 -2.27 -18.13 -23.59
C VAL A 372 -2.80 -17.53 -24.88
N ARG A 373 -1.96 -17.38 -25.87
CA ARG A 373 -2.39 -16.96 -27.21
C ARG A 373 -2.77 -18.21 -28.02
N ARG A 374 -3.96 -18.17 -28.63
CA ARG A 374 -4.47 -19.24 -29.50
C ARG A 374 -3.77 -19.23 -30.84
#